data_e06223ac0b0d35d8d21b2208d05779db
#
_entry.id   e06223ac0b0d35d8d21b2208d05779db
#
_cell.length_a   1.000
_cell.length_b   1.000
_cell.length_c   1.000
_cell.angle_alpha   90.00
_cell.angle_beta   90.00
_cell.angle_gamma   90.00
#
_symmetry.space_group_name_H-M   'P 1'
#
loop_
_entity.id
_entity.type
_entity.pdbx_description
1 polymer ?
#
loop_
_entity_poly.entity_id
_entity_poly.type
_entity_poly.pdbx_seq_one_letter_code
_entity_poly.pdbx_strand_id
1 'polypeptide(L)'
;MNTNPLKKLNNLLLYIDGAYAPNTLRAYRADMLEFIGFCVHKQCQALPASPNTVATFLLSTLDQGIKTTTIKRKVSSISAVHRLLGMSDPTKAAEVKLAMRKIQRQLGTRCKQAYPITRVILDKLLAICEDDLRGVRNRTLLLLAYDSMRRRSELVSLRVEDLLWPSHDTLSILLRKSKTDQTGTGHWVHLTQETSKALENWLNDAGITKGFLLRGIDSKGQLTDSLCESRISRIFKRLGLLAGLDESIVRSISGHSMRVGGAQDLLTLGVSLPQIMVKGGWAKTDTVMRYIERVHRPSLEIPSSRRFPENPAQINHRDTNTIR
;
A
#
# COMPACT_ATOMS: atom_id res chain seq x y z
N MET A 1 25.78 26.61 -23.65
CA MET A 1 24.45 27.21 -23.42
C MET A 1 23.88 26.64 -22.10
N ASN A 2 23.88 27.47 -21.06
CA ASN A 2 23.43 27.03 -19.73
C ASN A 2 21.91 27.15 -19.68
N THR A 3 21.21 26.14 -20.19
CA THR A 3 19.75 26.13 -20.19
C THR A 3 19.24 25.91 -18.76
N ASN A 4 18.41 26.86 -18.30
CA ASN A 4 17.80 26.85 -16.96
C ASN A 4 17.27 25.45 -16.56
N PRO A 5 17.73 24.85 -15.44
CA PRO A 5 17.33 23.50 -15.02
C PRO A 5 15.83 23.37 -14.81
N LEU A 6 15.14 24.45 -14.41
CA LEU A 6 13.68 24.45 -14.27
C LEU A 6 12.98 24.33 -15.63
N LYS A 7 13.50 24.97 -16.66
CA LYS A 7 12.95 24.84 -18.02
C LYS A 7 13.14 23.43 -18.56
N LYS A 8 14.34 22.83 -18.36
CA LYS A 8 14.59 21.43 -18.72
C LYS A 8 13.63 20.47 -18.01
N LEU A 9 13.42 20.66 -16.71
CA LEU A 9 12.48 19.83 -15.93
C LEU A 9 11.06 19.97 -16.44
N ASN A 10 10.56 21.18 -16.64
CA ASN A 10 9.19 21.41 -17.11
C ASN A 10 8.95 20.80 -18.50
N ASN A 11 9.87 20.99 -19.43
CA ASN A 11 9.78 20.40 -20.78
C ASN A 11 9.78 18.87 -20.72
N LEU A 12 10.63 18.27 -19.86
CA LEU A 12 10.64 16.83 -19.65
C LEU A 12 9.31 16.34 -19.13
N LEU A 13 8.75 16.98 -18.08
CA LEU A 13 7.48 16.55 -17.47
C LEU A 13 6.31 16.64 -18.45
N LEU A 14 6.30 17.63 -19.34
CA LEU A 14 5.32 17.72 -20.43
C LEU A 14 5.52 16.62 -21.46
N TYR A 15 6.76 16.31 -21.83
CA TYR A 15 7.08 15.29 -22.80
C TYR A 15 6.69 13.87 -22.36
N ILE A 16 6.85 13.57 -21.06
CA ILE A 16 6.54 12.25 -20.50
C ILE A 16 5.12 12.14 -19.93
N ASP A 17 4.30 13.18 -20.09
CA ASP A 17 2.89 13.13 -19.65
C ASP A 17 2.13 12.04 -20.42
N GLY A 18 1.26 11.32 -19.71
CA GLY A 18 0.58 10.13 -20.25
C GLY A 18 1.41 8.85 -20.25
N ALA A 19 2.76 8.94 -20.30
CA ALA A 19 3.64 7.76 -20.20
C ALA A 19 3.90 7.32 -18.75
N TYR A 20 3.73 8.22 -17.79
CA TYR A 20 3.92 7.95 -16.37
C TYR A 20 2.67 8.29 -15.57
N ALA A 21 2.44 7.54 -14.48
CA ALA A 21 1.32 7.81 -13.59
C ALA A 21 1.40 9.25 -13.00
N PRO A 22 0.27 9.98 -12.86
CA PRO A 22 0.26 11.37 -12.38
C PRO A 22 0.95 11.57 -11.03
N ASN A 23 0.87 10.58 -10.13
CA ASN A 23 1.58 10.60 -8.85
C ASN A 23 3.10 10.54 -9.00
N THR A 24 3.60 9.84 -10.03
CA THR A 24 5.03 9.76 -10.34
C THR A 24 5.54 11.11 -10.85
N LEU A 25 4.79 11.76 -11.75
CA LEU A 25 5.13 13.08 -12.26
C LEU A 25 5.13 14.14 -11.16
N ARG A 26 4.14 14.09 -10.26
CA ARG A 26 4.11 14.97 -9.07
C ARG A 26 5.32 14.75 -8.17
N ALA A 27 5.74 13.50 -7.96
CA ALA A 27 6.91 13.19 -7.16
C ALA A 27 8.19 13.70 -7.83
N TYR A 28 8.38 13.46 -9.13
CA TYR A 28 9.52 13.98 -9.87
C TYR A 28 9.60 15.51 -9.79
N ARG A 29 8.48 16.19 -10.01
CA ARG A 29 8.42 17.65 -9.91
C ARG A 29 8.82 18.13 -8.52
N ALA A 30 8.20 17.63 -7.46
CA ALA A 30 8.45 18.08 -6.09
C ALA A 30 9.90 17.81 -5.66
N ASP A 31 10.41 16.59 -5.91
CA ASP A 31 11.77 16.22 -5.51
C ASP A 31 12.84 17.00 -6.28
N MET A 32 12.63 17.23 -7.58
CA MET A 32 13.57 17.98 -8.41
C MET A 32 13.54 19.47 -8.11
N LEU A 33 12.39 20.06 -7.80
CA LEU A 33 12.32 21.47 -7.39
C LEU A 33 13.13 21.70 -6.11
N GLU A 34 13.02 20.80 -5.15
CA GLU A 34 13.80 20.87 -3.90
C GLU A 34 15.29 20.69 -4.16
N PHE A 35 15.68 19.72 -5.01
CA PHE A 35 17.06 19.50 -5.38
C PHE A 35 17.67 20.69 -6.16
N ILE A 36 16.93 21.26 -7.11
CA ILE A 36 17.35 22.45 -7.87
C ILE A 36 17.50 23.65 -6.92
N GLY A 37 16.57 23.84 -5.98
CA GLY A 37 16.67 24.90 -4.96
C GLY A 37 17.93 24.75 -4.10
N PHE A 38 18.25 23.52 -3.67
CA PHE A 38 19.50 23.23 -2.97
C PHE A 38 20.74 23.61 -3.82
N CYS A 39 20.74 23.22 -5.10
CA CYS A 39 21.85 23.52 -6.00
C CYS A 39 22.03 25.01 -6.23
N VAL A 40 20.96 25.78 -6.36
CA VAL A 40 21.01 27.23 -6.45
C VAL A 40 21.65 27.85 -5.20
N HIS A 41 21.19 27.42 -4.01
CA HIS A 41 21.76 27.90 -2.75
C HIS A 41 23.25 27.55 -2.58
N LYS A 42 23.67 26.36 -3.07
CA LYS A 42 25.07 25.91 -3.03
C LYS A 42 25.91 26.35 -4.23
N GLN A 43 25.34 27.12 -5.14
CA GLN A 43 25.99 27.59 -6.37
C GLN A 43 26.60 26.45 -7.19
N CYS A 44 25.88 25.33 -7.29
CA CYS A 44 26.31 24.16 -8.05
C CYS A 44 25.30 23.75 -9.12
N GLN A 45 25.74 22.95 -10.08
CA GLN A 45 24.91 22.53 -11.20
C GLN A 45 23.94 21.40 -10.82
N ALA A 46 22.64 21.58 -11.13
CA ALA A 46 21.61 20.59 -10.84
C ALA A 46 21.39 19.57 -11.99
N LEU A 47 21.59 19.99 -13.26
CA LEU A 47 21.36 19.17 -14.45
C LEU A 47 22.39 19.45 -15.54
N PRO A 48 23.39 18.55 -15.78
CA PRO A 48 23.67 17.35 -15.02
C PRO A 48 24.27 17.66 -13.65
N ALA A 49 23.92 16.87 -12.64
CA ALA A 49 24.49 17.00 -11.30
C ALA A 49 25.72 16.10 -11.15
N SER A 50 26.71 16.55 -10.34
CA SER A 50 27.80 15.70 -9.92
C SER A 50 27.37 14.72 -8.82
N PRO A 51 27.98 13.54 -8.71
CA PRO A 51 27.73 12.60 -7.61
C PRO A 51 27.90 13.24 -6.23
N ASN A 52 28.92 14.07 -6.05
CA ASN A 52 29.19 14.74 -4.79
C ASN A 52 28.07 15.74 -4.43
N THR A 53 27.54 16.49 -5.42
CA THR A 53 26.38 17.36 -5.21
C THR A 53 25.16 16.58 -4.71
N VAL A 54 24.87 15.44 -5.32
CA VAL A 54 23.75 14.58 -4.89
C VAL A 54 24.00 14.02 -3.49
N ALA A 55 25.21 13.51 -3.20
CA ALA A 55 25.56 12.99 -1.87
C ALA A 55 25.38 14.05 -0.78
N THR A 56 25.88 15.29 -1.01
CA THR A 56 25.75 16.41 -0.09
C THR A 56 24.30 16.81 0.13
N PHE A 57 23.48 16.86 -0.94
CA PHE A 57 22.04 17.08 -0.83
C PHE A 57 21.36 16.03 0.04
N LEU A 58 21.64 14.75 -0.17
CA LEU A 58 21.03 13.68 0.61
C LEU A 58 21.42 13.77 2.09
N LEU A 59 22.71 14.07 2.39
CA LEU A 59 23.17 14.22 3.77
C LEU A 59 22.52 15.44 4.44
N SER A 60 22.31 16.56 3.75
CA SER A 60 21.63 17.72 4.32
C SER A 60 20.16 17.44 4.70
N THR A 61 19.54 16.38 4.17
CA THR A 61 18.19 15.97 4.55
C THR A 61 18.11 15.27 5.90
N LEU A 62 19.25 14.81 6.46
CA LEU A 62 19.32 14.21 7.79
C LEU A 62 18.90 15.20 8.89
N ASP A 63 19.44 16.39 8.82
CA ASP A 63 19.21 17.45 9.82
C ASP A 63 17.76 17.96 9.82
N GLN A 64 17.03 17.68 8.72
CA GLN A 64 15.63 18.06 8.56
C GLN A 64 14.63 16.99 9.07
N GLY A 65 15.11 15.88 9.61
CA GLY A 65 14.25 14.79 10.12
C GLY A 65 13.44 14.07 9.04
N ILE A 66 13.89 14.11 7.77
CA ILE A 66 13.20 13.48 6.64
C ILE A 66 13.34 11.96 6.72
N LYS A 67 12.22 11.25 6.53
CA LYS A 67 12.20 9.78 6.58
C LYS A 67 13.06 9.15 5.47
N THR A 68 13.74 8.06 5.78
CA THR A 68 14.57 7.27 4.83
C THR A 68 13.81 6.92 3.54
N THR A 69 12.50 6.63 3.62
CA THR A 69 11.68 6.33 2.44
C THR A 69 11.51 7.52 1.51
N THR A 70 11.37 8.72 2.06
CA THR A 70 11.30 9.96 1.28
C THR A 70 12.64 10.23 0.61
N ILE A 71 13.75 10.04 1.32
CA ILE A 71 15.10 10.21 0.76
C ILE A 71 15.34 9.21 -0.38
N LYS A 72 14.97 7.93 -0.22
CA LYS A 72 15.02 6.92 -1.30
C LYS A 72 14.21 7.36 -2.53
N ARG A 73 13.03 7.96 -2.32
CA ARG A 73 12.23 8.49 -3.43
C ARG A 73 12.94 9.63 -4.15
N LYS A 74 13.56 10.58 -3.42
CA LYS A 74 14.34 11.67 -3.99
C LYS A 74 15.50 11.15 -4.85
N VAL A 75 16.24 10.15 -4.36
CA VAL A 75 17.28 9.47 -5.16
C VAL A 75 16.70 8.90 -6.45
N SER A 76 15.56 8.20 -6.37
CA SER A 76 14.89 7.63 -7.54
C SER A 76 14.43 8.71 -8.53
N SER A 77 13.94 9.85 -8.04
CA SER A 77 13.52 10.99 -8.88
C SER A 77 14.72 11.63 -9.60
N ILE A 78 15.82 11.86 -8.88
CA ILE A 78 17.07 12.41 -9.48
C ILE A 78 17.62 11.46 -10.55
N SER A 79 17.68 10.15 -10.25
CA SER A 79 18.10 9.11 -11.19
C SER A 79 17.24 9.11 -12.45
N ALA A 80 15.91 9.06 -12.28
CA ALA A 80 14.98 9.02 -13.40
C ALA A 80 15.07 10.24 -14.30
N VAL A 81 15.11 11.45 -13.72
CA VAL A 81 15.16 12.70 -14.48
C VAL A 81 16.47 12.80 -15.27
N HIS A 82 17.63 12.45 -14.69
CA HIS A 82 18.89 12.44 -15.43
C HIS A 82 18.82 11.48 -16.63
N ARG A 83 18.38 10.23 -16.41
CA ARG A 83 18.29 9.24 -17.49
C ARG A 83 17.32 9.67 -18.61
N LEU A 84 16.16 10.23 -18.23
CA LEU A 84 15.17 10.68 -19.22
C LEU A 84 15.62 11.89 -20.01
N LEU A 85 16.56 12.68 -19.48
CA LEU A 85 17.23 13.79 -20.19
C LEU A 85 18.47 13.34 -20.99
N GLY A 86 18.76 12.04 -21.06
CA GLY A 86 19.96 11.51 -21.72
C GLY A 86 21.27 11.84 -21.00
N MET A 87 21.20 12.19 -19.69
CA MET A 87 22.36 12.50 -18.88
C MET A 87 22.86 11.29 -18.10
N SER A 88 24.14 11.28 -17.73
CA SER A 88 24.69 10.25 -16.82
C SER A 88 23.97 10.27 -15.47
N ASP A 89 23.67 9.09 -14.92
CA ASP A 89 22.97 8.94 -13.65
C ASP A 89 23.94 9.11 -12.48
N PRO A 90 23.94 10.22 -11.75
CA PRO A 90 24.89 10.49 -10.66
C PRO A 90 24.64 9.58 -9.45
N THR A 91 23.43 8.99 -9.34
CA THR A 91 23.05 8.20 -8.16
C THR A 91 23.70 6.82 -8.11
N LYS A 92 24.32 6.39 -9.22
CA LYS A 92 25.03 5.11 -9.31
C LYS A 92 26.43 5.17 -8.70
N ALA A 93 26.99 6.35 -8.49
CA ALA A 93 28.33 6.55 -7.98
C ALA A 93 28.48 6.11 -6.51
N ALA A 94 29.73 5.80 -6.10
CA ALA A 94 30.04 5.29 -4.79
C ALA A 94 29.69 6.30 -3.67
N GLU A 95 29.91 7.58 -3.90
CA GLU A 95 29.62 8.68 -2.97
C GLU A 95 28.15 8.70 -2.56
N VAL A 96 27.25 8.58 -3.53
CA VAL A 96 25.79 8.56 -3.27
C VAL A 96 25.37 7.29 -2.55
N LYS A 97 25.94 6.14 -2.92
CA LYS A 97 25.67 4.87 -2.23
C LYS A 97 26.15 4.90 -0.77
N LEU A 98 27.32 5.49 -0.51
CA LEU A 98 27.87 5.65 0.84
C LEU A 98 26.99 6.61 1.67
N ALA A 99 26.60 7.75 1.11
CA ALA A 99 25.68 8.69 1.75
C ALA A 99 24.35 7.98 2.13
N MET A 100 23.76 7.21 1.22
CA MET A 100 22.55 6.45 1.47
C MET A 100 22.72 5.39 2.56
N ARG A 101 23.87 4.69 2.61
CA ARG A 101 24.17 3.73 3.70
C ARG A 101 24.27 4.43 5.05
N LYS A 102 24.92 5.60 5.12
CA LYS A 102 25.02 6.40 6.33
C LYS A 102 23.63 6.82 6.82
N ILE A 103 22.78 7.33 5.93
CA ILE A 103 21.41 7.73 6.21
C ILE A 103 20.59 6.53 6.74
N GLN A 104 20.68 5.38 6.08
CA GLN A 104 19.95 4.17 6.48
C GLN A 104 20.39 3.63 7.85
N ARG A 105 21.67 3.75 8.20
CA ARG A 105 22.17 3.36 9.53
C ARG A 105 21.69 4.30 10.63
N GLN A 106 21.63 5.59 10.36
CA GLN A 106 21.21 6.59 11.36
C GLN A 106 19.69 6.62 11.56
N LEU A 107 18.91 6.60 10.47
CA LEU A 107 17.44 6.74 10.54
C LEU A 107 16.71 5.41 10.58
N GLY A 108 17.40 4.30 10.33
CA GLY A 108 16.78 2.99 10.12
C GLY A 108 16.06 2.90 8.78
N THR A 109 15.60 1.70 8.47
CA THR A 109 14.88 1.40 7.22
C THR A 109 13.44 0.93 7.47
N ARG A 110 13.06 0.72 8.73
CA ARG A 110 11.74 0.20 9.08
C ARG A 110 10.67 1.27 8.89
N CYS A 111 9.76 1.02 7.95
CA CYS A 111 8.60 1.88 7.76
C CYS A 111 7.56 1.62 8.85
N LYS A 112 6.95 2.68 9.39
CA LYS A 112 5.76 2.53 10.22
C LYS A 112 4.67 1.89 9.36
N GLN A 113 4.20 0.72 9.78
CA GLN A 113 3.09 0.03 9.15
C GLN A 113 1.77 0.68 9.60
N ALA A 114 0.78 0.70 8.71
CA ALA A 114 -0.58 1.08 9.07
C ALA A 114 -1.11 0.14 10.17
N TYR A 115 -1.86 0.68 11.12
CA TYR A 115 -2.54 -0.15 12.12
C TYR A 115 -3.55 -1.06 11.42
N PRO A 116 -3.57 -2.37 11.70
CA PRO A 116 -4.49 -3.31 11.06
C PRO A 116 -5.92 -3.05 11.52
N ILE A 117 -6.85 -2.95 10.57
CA ILE A 117 -8.28 -3.07 10.85
C ILE A 117 -8.65 -4.52 10.58
N THR A 118 -8.54 -5.35 11.64
CA THR A 118 -8.97 -6.76 11.63
C THR A 118 -10.50 -6.84 11.70
N ARG A 119 -11.08 -8.05 11.51
CA ARG A 119 -12.53 -8.25 11.59
C ARG A 119 -13.11 -7.72 12.90
N VAL A 120 -12.46 -7.95 14.02
CA VAL A 120 -12.91 -7.45 15.33
C VAL A 120 -13.03 -5.92 15.36
N ILE A 121 -12.09 -5.21 14.76
CA ILE A 121 -12.14 -3.74 14.66
C ILE A 121 -13.17 -3.33 13.61
N LEU A 122 -13.22 -4.01 12.49
CA LEU A 122 -14.20 -3.75 11.43
C LEU A 122 -15.62 -3.82 11.97
N ASP A 123 -15.95 -4.83 12.78
CA ASP A 123 -17.29 -4.98 13.38
C ASP A 123 -17.65 -3.80 14.28
N LYS A 124 -16.70 -3.27 15.05
CA LYS A 124 -16.90 -2.04 15.84
C LYS A 124 -17.18 -0.83 14.94
N LEU A 125 -16.49 -0.72 13.78
CA LEU A 125 -16.72 0.37 12.83
C LEU A 125 -18.06 0.23 12.11
N LEU A 126 -18.49 -1.00 11.83
CA LEU A 126 -19.79 -1.27 11.20
C LEU A 126 -20.96 -0.95 12.13
N ALA A 127 -20.82 -1.27 13.43
CA ALA A 127 -21.85 -1.05 14.44
C ALA A 127 -22.24 0.42 14.63
N ILE A 128 -21.33 1.35 14.32
CA ILE A 128 -21.58 2.80 14.44
C ILE A 128 -21.98 3.45 13.12
N CYS A 129 -22.12 2.69 12.03
CA CYS A 129 -22.64 3.22 10.78
C CYS A 129 -24.17 3.35 10.89
N GLU A 130 -24.66 4.59 10.86
CA GLU A 130 -26.07 4.92 10.87
C GLU A 130 -26.79 4.36 9.63
N ASP A 131 -28.13 4.36 9.65
CA ASP A 131 -28.94 3.89 8.52
C ASP A 131 -29.29 5.01 7.52
N ASP A 132 -28.60 6.16 7.64
CA ASP A 132 -28.66 7.21 6.66
C ASP A 132 -27.78 6.88 5.42
N LEU A 133 -27.97 7.62 4.34
CA LEU A 133 -27.22 7.41 3.09
C LEU A 133 -25.69 7.44 3.31
N ARG A 134 -25.21 8.23 4.28
CA ARG A 134 -23.79 8.34 4.61
C ARG A 134 -23.29 7.11 5.35
N GLY A 135 -24.08 6.56 6.27
CA GLY A 135 -23.76 5.34 6.99
C GLY A 135 -23.81 4.12 6.08
N VAL A 136 -24.82 4.00 5.20
CA VAL A 136 -24.87 2.95 4.17
C VAL A 136 -23.63 2.99 3.27
N ARG A 137 -23.23 4.18 2.78
CA ARG A 137 -21.98 4.35 2.03
C ARG A 137 -20.77 3.93 2.84
N ASN A 138 -20.69 4.30 4.12
CA ASN A 138 -19.55 3.97 4.97
C ASN A 138 -19.46 2.46 5.22
N ARG A 139 -20.58 1.80 5.51
CA ARG A 139 -20.68 0.34 5.68
C ARG A 139 -20.20 -0.39 4.43
N THR A 140 -20.66 0.01 3.26
CA THR A 140 -20.23 -0.54 1.97
C THR A 140 -18.74 -0.32 1.73
N LEU A 141 -18.22 0.89 1.98
CA LEU A 141 -16.79 1.19 1.82
C LEU A 141 -15.92 0.33 2.75
N LEU A 142 -16.33 0.15 4.02
CA LEU A 142 -15.61 -0.65 5.01
C LEU A 142 -15.52 -2.11 4.56
N LEU A 143 -16.67 -2.72 4.25
CA LEU A 143 -16.76 -4.12 3.81
C LEU A 143 -16.02 -4.34 2.50
N LEU A 144 -16.23 -3.50 1.50
CA LEU A 144 -15.56 -3.60 0.21
C LEU A 144 -14.04 -3.45 0.34
N ALA A 145 -13.57 -2.51 1.16
CA ALA A 145 -12.14 -2.31 1.37
C ALA A 145 -11.46 -3.47 2.10
N TYR A 146 -12.16 -4.07 3.07
CA TYR A 146 -11.67 -5.20 3.84
C TYR A 146 -11.66 -6.49 3.02
N ASP A 147 -12.79 -6.84 2.42
CA ASP A 147 -12.96 -8.09 1.68
C ASP A 147 -12.09 -8.12 0.41
N SER A 148 -12.11 -7.03 -0.39
CA SER A 148 -11.32 -6.95 -1.61
C SER A 148 -9.83 -6.74 -1.35
N MET A 149 -9.44 -6.23 -0.19
CA MET A 149 -8.08 -5.81 0.14
C MET A 149 -7.44 -4.91 -0.92
N ARG A 150 -8.22 -4.07 -1.62
CA ARG A 150 -7.72 -3.19 -2.68
C ARG A 150 -7.08 -1.92 -2.14
N ARG A 151 -6.20 -1.30 -2.95
CA ARG A 151 -5.61 0.00 -2.62
C ARG A 151 -6.68 1.09 -2.72
N ARG A 152 -6.49 2.21 -2.01
CA ARG A 152 -7.43 3.35 -2.05
C ARG A 152 -7.75 3.83 -3.46
N SER A 153 -6.72 3.95 -4.31
CA SER A 153 -6.89 4.35 -5.70
C SER A 153 -7.67 3.33 -6.52
N GLU A 154 -7.50 2.05 -6.23
CA GLU A 154 -8.23 0.96 -6.87
C GLU A 154 -9.70 0.98 -6.42
N LEU A 155 -9.97 1.15 -5.12
CA LEU A 155 -11.34 1.23 -4.58
C LEU A 155 -12.16 2.36 -5.20
N VAL A 156 -11.59 3.57 -5.31
CA VAL A 156 -12.31 4.72 -5.87
C VAL A 156 -12.46 4.67 -7.39
N SER A 157 -11.72 3.80 -8.06
CA SER A 157 -11.80 3.61 -9.51
C SER A 157 -12.83 2.56 -9.95
N LEU A 158 -13.38 1.78 -9.01
CA LEU A 158 -14.37 0.76 -9.32
C LEU A 158 -15.64 1.37 -9.88
N ARG A 159 -16.24 0.72 -10.87
CA ARG A 159 -17.41 1.21 -11.59
C ARG A 159 -18.54 0.18 -11.61
N VAL A 160 -19.76 0.64 -11.80
CA VAL A 160 -20.95 -0.24 -11.92
C VAL A 160 -20.79 -1.19 -13.12
N GLU A 161 -20.22 -0.68 -14.21
CA GLU A 161 -20.01 -1.44 -15.44
C GLU A 161 -18.98 -2.59 -15.28
N ASP A 162 -18.27 -2.64 -14.15
CA ASP A 162 -17.31 -3.68 -13.83
C ASP A 162 -17.90 -4.80 -12.95
N LEU A 163 -19.18 -4.68 -12.57
CA LEU A 163 -19.86 -5.66 -11.75
C LEU A 163 -20.35 -6.86 -12.58
N LEU A 164 -20.13 -8.05 -12.04
CA LEU A 164 -20.68 -9.29 -12.55
C LEU A 164 -21.36 -10.05 -11.40
N TRP A 165 -22.59 -10.45 -11.60
CA TRP A 165 -23.38 -11.26 -10.66
C TRP A 165 -23.41 -12.71 -11.14
N PRO A 166 -22.44 -13.56 -10.72
CA PRO A 166 -22.42 -14.98 -11.12
C PRO A 166 -23.58 -15.78 -10.52
N SER A 167 -24.10 -15.32 -9.38
CA SER A 167 -25.27 -15.86 -8.70
C SER A 167 -26.01 -14.74 -7.94
N HIS A 168 -27.22 -15.03 -7.41
CA HIS A 168 -27.97 -14.04 -6.65
C HIS A 168 -27.26 -13.54 -5.38
N ASP A 169 -26.32 -14.30 -4.83
CA ASP A 169 -25.69 -14.02 -3.53
C ASP A 169 -24.24 -13.59 -3.63
N THR A 170 -23.61 -13.69 -4.80
CA THR A 170 -22.19 -13.38 -4.95
C THR A 170 -21.95 -12.40 -6.07
N LEU A 171 -21.07 -11.45 -5.79
CA LEU A 171 -20.66 -10.41 -6.72
C LEU A 171 -19.18 -10.53 -7.02
N SER A 172 -18.83 -10.33 -8.26
CA SER A 172 -17.45 -10.17 -8.71
C SER A 172 -17.25 -8.81 -9.34
N ILE A 173 -16.09 -8.19 -9.10
CA ILE A 173 -15.76 -6.89 -9.67
C ILE A 173 -14.49 -7.03 -10.50
N LEU A 174 -14.53 -6.54 -11.74
CA LEU A 174 -13.34 -6.42 -12.58
C LEU A 174 -12.52 -5.20 -12.19
N LEU A 175 -11.32 -5.42 -11.67
CA LEU A 175 -10.35 -4.35 -11.47
C LEU A 175 -9.57 -4.14 -12.78
N ARG A 176 -9.95 -3.16 -13.58
CA ARG A 176 -9.40 -2.92 -14.93
C ARG A 176 -7.91 -2.58 -14.92
N LYS A 177 -7.45 -1.82 -13.93
CA LYS A 177 -6.04 -1.39 -13.78
C LYS A 177 -5.62 -1.42 -12.34
N SER A 178 -4.37 -1.79 -12.09
CA SER A 178 -3.77 -1.71 -10.76
C SER A 178 -2.39 -1.07 -10.81
N LYS A 179 -1.78 -0.79 -9.65
CA LYS A 179 -0.38 -0.28 -9.61
C LYS A 179 0.62 -1.24 -10.26
N THR A 180 0.33 -2.52 -10.26
CA THR A 180 1.18 -3.58 -10.84
C THR A 180 0.72 -4.05 -12.23
N ASP A 181 -0.48 -3.66 -12.64
CA ASP A 181 -1.06 -3.92 -13.95
C ASP A 181 -1.48 -2.58 -14.58
N GLN A 182 -0.52 -1.90 -15.16
CA GLN A 182 -0.74 -0.63 -15.87
C GLN A 182 -1.23 -0.85 -17.32
N THR A 183 -0.99 -2.04 -17.87
CA THR A 183 -1.42 -2.44 -19.21
C THR A 183 -2.90 -2.77 -19.28
N GLY A 184 -3.53 -3.07 -18.12
CA GLY A 184 -4.97 -3.27 -18.04
C GLY A 184 -5.44 -4.66 -18.45
N THR A 185 -4.65 -5.70 -18.16
CA THR A 185 -5.07 -7.10 -18.30
C THR A 185 -6.31 -7.37 -17.42
N GLY A 186 -6.40 -6.66 -16.30
CA GLY A 186 -7.51 -6.75 -15.37
C GLY A 186 -7.42 -7.93 -14.41
N HIS A 187 -8.16 -7.83 -13.33
CA HIS A 187 -8.21 -8.90 -12.32
C HIS A 187 -9.60 -8.95 -11.68
N TRP A 188 -10.20 -10.14 -11.62
CA TRP A 188 -11.46 -10.36 -10.95
C TRP A 188 -11.28 -10.44 -9.43
N VAL A 189 -12.13 -9.73 -8.72
CA VAL A 189 -12.21 -9.74 -7.26
C VAL A 189 -13.58 -10.30 -6.88
N HIS A 190 -13.58 -11.46 -6.24
CA HIS A 190 -14.80 -12.10 -5.74
C HIS A 190 -15.08 -11.57 -4.33
N LEU A 191 -16.32 -11.11 -4.11
CA LEU A 191 -16.77 -10.56 -2.85
C LEU A 191 -17.57 -11.59 -2.05
N THR A 192 -17.54 -11.44 -0.73
CA THR A 192 -18.41 -12.20 0.17
C THR A 192 -19.86 -11.78 0.00
N GLN A 193 -20.81 -12.63 0.41
CA GLN A 193 -22.24 -12.33 0.40
C GLN A 193 -22.55 -11.06 1.22
N GLU A 194 -21.92 -10.89 2.40
CA GLU A 194 -22.08 -9.69 3.23
C GLU A 194 -21.70 -8.41 2.46
N THR A 195 -20.56 -8.42 1.77
CA THR A 195 -20.09 -7.28 0.98
C THR A 195 -20.97 -7.03 -0.24
N SER A 196 -21.41 -8.10 -0.91
CA SER A 196 -22.29 -8.02 -2.08
C SER A 196 -23.61 -7.37 -1.72
N LYS A 197 -24.26 -7.80 -0.64
CA LYS A 197 -25.51 -7.24 -0.13
C LYS A 197 -25.36 -5.77 0.29
N ALA A 198 -24.28 -5.42 0.98
CA ALA A 198 -24.02 -4.04 1.37
C ALA A 198 -23.83 -3.13 0.14
N LEU A 199 -23.16 -3.63 -0.91
CA LEU A 199 -22.99 -2.88 -2.15
C LEU A 199 -24.30 -2.72 -2.90
N GLU A 200 -25.12 -3.75 -2.98
CA GLU A 200 -26.46 -3.70 -3.59
C GLU A 200 -27.33 -2.66 -2.89
N ASN A 201 -27.42 -2.70 -1.56
CA ASN A 201 -28.15 -1.70 -0.77
C ASN A 201 -27.66 -0.27 -1.08
N TRP A 202 -26.33 -0.08 -1.08
CA TRP A 202 -25.76 1.23 -1.41
C TRP A 202 -26.14 1.73 -2.81
N LEU A 203 -26.07 0.86 -3.82
CA LEU A 203 -26.43 1.23 -5.20
C LEU A 203 -27.91 1.61 -5.31
N ASN A 204 -28.78 0.86 -4.65
CA ASN A 204 -30.23 1.09 -4.62
C ASN A 204 -30.57 2.40 -3.89
N ASP A 205 -30.09 2.58 -2.66
CA ASP A 205 -30.39 3.75 -1.83
C ASP A 205 -29.84 5.04 -2.43
N ALA A 206 -28.71 4.96 -3.11
CA ALA A 206 -28.06 6.09 -3.78
C ALA A 206 -28.52 6.31 -5.22
N GLY A 207 -29.36 5.44 -5.79
CA GLY A 207 -29.79 5.50 -7.18
C GLY A 207 -28.67 5.42 -8.20
N ILE A 208 -27.60 4.64 -7.89
CA ILE A 208 -26.40 4.54 -8.73
C ILE A 208 -26.56 3.41 -9.73
N THR A 209 -26.81 3.75 -10.98
CA THR A 209 -26.99 2.77 -12.08
C THR A 209 -25.79 2.71 -13.04
N LYS A 210 -24.88 3.68 -12.99
CA LYS A 210 -23.69 3.76 -13.85
C LYS A 210 -22.57 4.60 -13.22
N GLY A 211 -21.36 4.42 -13.70
CA GLY A 211 -20.21 5.22 -13.29
C GLY A 211 -19.55 4.68 -12.02
N PHE A 212 -18.94 5.57 -11.22
CA PHE A 212 -18.18 5.13 -10.04
C PHE A 212 -19.07 4.52 -8.97
N LEU A 213 -18.67 3.36 -8.42
CA LEU A 213 -19.36 2.65 -7.34
C LEU A 213 -19.39 3.47 -6.05
N LEU A 214 -18.25 4.04 -5.66
CA LEU A 214 -18.12 4.81 -4.43
C LEU A 214 -18.18 6.29 -4.74
N ARG A 215 -19.18 6.95 -4.20
CA ARG A 215 -19.40 8.40 -4.35
C ARG A 215 -19.22 9.14 -3.03
N GLY A 216 -18.80 10.39 -3.13
CA GLY A 216 -18.79 11.30 -1.99
C GLY A 216 -20.21 11.80 -1.71
N ILE A 217 -20.43 12.27 -0.48
CA ILE A 217 -21.63 12.98 -0.07
C ILE A 217 -21.15 14.33 0.46
N ASP A 218 -21.66 15.41 -0.10
CA ASP A 218 -21.30 16.77 0.29
C ASP A 218 -21.96 17.20 1.61
N SER A 219 -21.79 18.47 1.99
CA SER A 219 -22.37 19.02 3.21
C SER A 219 -23.88 19.19 3.14
N LYS A 220 -24.46 19.23 1.93
CA LYS A 220 -25.90 19.32 1.68
C LYS A 220 -26.56 17.93 1.55
N GLY A 221 -25.79 16.83 1.73
CA GLY A 221 -26.29 15.47 1.57
C GLY A 221 -26.33 14.97 0.13
N GLN A 222 -25.82 15.75 -0.84
CA GLN A 222 -25.89 15.38 -2.25
C GLN A 222 -24.70 14.51 -2.67
N LEU A 223 -24.96 13.57 -3.59
CA LEU A 223 -23.93 12.70 -4.15
C LEU A 223 -23.02 13.48 -5.10
N THR A 224 -21.72 13.26 -4.96
CA THR A 224 -20.72 13.68 -5.95
C THR A 224 -20.47 12.57 -6.95
N ASP A 225 -19.85 12.87 -8.10
CA ASP A 225 -19.56 11.86 -9.14
C ASP A 225 -18.68 10.72 -8.67
N SER A 226 -17.75 10.99 -7.76
CA SER A 226 -16.80 9.99 -7.24
C SER A 226 -16.38 10.29 -5.80
N LEU A 227 -15.90 9.28 -5.09
CA LEU A 227 -15.24 9.44 -3.78
C LEU A 227 -13.76 9.79 -3.98
N CYS A 228 -13.33 10.92 -3.42
CA CYS A 228 -11.90 11.27 -3.44
C CYS A 228 -11.06 10.26 -2.63
N GLU A 229 -9.96 9.77 -3.20
CA GLU A 229 -9.04 8.81 -2.57
C GLU A 229 -8.58 9.24 -1.16
N SER A 230 -8.30 10.52 -0.95
CA SER A 230 -7.86 11.04 0.34
C SER A 230 -8.94 10.97 1.42
N ARG A 231 -10.23 10.96 1.04
CA ARG A 231 -11.34 10.86 1.99
C ARG A 231 -11.44 9.50 2.65
N ILE A 232 -11.03 8.41 1.99
CA ILE A 232 -11.08 7.05 2.56
C ILE A 232 -10.40 6.99 3.93
N SER A 233 -9.15 7.46 4.02
CA SER A 233 -8.43 7.46 5.29
C SER A 233 -9.09 8.35 6.36
N ARG A 234 -9.70 9.45 5.96
CA ARG A 234 -10.43 10.34 6.89
C ARG A 234 -11.70 9.67 7.40
N ILE A 235 -12.42 8.95 6.54
CA ILE A 235 -13.62 8.17 6.93
C ILE A 235 -13.22 7.12 7.95
N PHE A 236 -12.20 6.29 7.67
CA PHE A 236 -11.75 5.27 8.60
C PHE A 236 -11.33 5.84 9.95
N LYS A 237 -10.60 6.96 9.96
CA LYS A 237 -10.20 7.63 11.20
C LYS A 237 -11.39 8.19 11.97
N ARG A 238 -12.35 8.85 11.29
CA ARG A 238 -13.56 9.37 11.92
C ARG A 238 -14.38 8.24 12.56
N LEU A 239 -14.59 7.16 11.81
CA LEU A 239 -15.31 5.99 12.33
C LEU A 239 -14.56 5.35 13.50
N GLY A 240 -13.23 5.28 13.45
CA GLY A 240 -12.41 4.80 14.57
C GLY A 240 -12.57 5.63 15.84
N LEU A 241 -12.62 6.97 15.71
CA LEU A 241 -12.91 7.85 16.85
C LEU A 241 -14.31 7.61 17.43
N LEU A 242 -15.33 7.55 16.56
CA LEU A 242 -16.72 7.33 16.96
C LEU A 242 -16.92 5.94 17.60
N ALA A 243 -16.16 4.93 17.15
CA ALA A 243 -16.16 3.58 17.73
C ALA A 243 -15.37 3.47 19.05
N GLY A 244 -14.86 4.58 19.60
CA GLY A 244 -14.11 4.60 20.85
C GLY A 244 -12.72 3.96 20.77
N LEU A 245 -12.09 3.90 19.57
CA LEU A 245 -10.71 3.46 19.47
C LEU A 245 -9.75 4.51 20.04
N ASP A 246 -8.69 4.04 20.69
CA ASP A 246 -7.64 4.90 21.21
C ASP A 246 -7.10 5.85 20.13
N GLU A 247 -6.83 7.10 20.49
CA GLU A 247 -6.34 8.10 19.54
C GLU A 247 -5.01 7.73 18.89
N SER A 248 -4.13 7.02 19.60
CA SER A 248 -2.85 6.55 19.06
C SER A 248 -3.06 5.54 17.93
N ILE A 249 -4.07 4.67 18.08
CA ILE A 249 -4.53 3.73 17.07
C ILE A 249 -5.09 4.50 15.88
N VAL A 250 -6.02 5.43 16.13
CA VAL A 250 -6.66 6.22 15.07
C VAL A 250 -5.64 7.03 14.27
N ARG A 251 -4.63 7.63 14.94
CA ARG A 251 -3.53 8.31 14.24
C ARG A 251 -2.80 7.38 13.26
N SER A 252 -2.65 6.11 13.62
CA SER A 252 -1.96 5.08 12.83
C SER A 252 -2.83 4.41 11.75
N ILE A 253 -4.14 4.64 11.76
CA ILE A 253 -5.06 4.18 10.69
C ILE A 253 -4.75 4.93 9.39
N SER A 254 -4.78 4.19 8.29
CA SER A 254 -4.59 4.72 6.93
C SER A 254 -5.44 3.94 5.92
N GLY A 255 -5.41 4.33 4.65
CA GLY A 255 -6.09 3.57 3.60
C GLY A 255 -5.49 2.18 3.33
N HIS A 256 -4.40 1.80 3.99
CA HIS A 256 -3.84 0.44 3.93
C HIS A 256 -4.27 -0.44 5.11
N SER A 257 -4.94 0.12 6.11
CA SER A 257 -5.32 -0.58 7.34
C SER A 257 -6.21 -1.80 7.09
N MET A 258 -7.16 -1.71 6.16
CA MET A 258 -8.01 -2.83 5.76
C MET A 258 -7.21 -3.96 5.10
N ARG A 259 -6.26 -3.62 4.21
CA ARG A 259 -5.38 -4.61 3.56
C ARG A 259 -4.49 -5.35 4.55
N VAL A 260 -4.00 -4.62 5.57
CA VAL A 260 -3.17 -5.21 6.63
C VAL A 260 -4.02 -6.13 7.50
N GLY A 261 -5.19 -5.66 7.95
CA GLY A 261 -6.10 -6.44 8.79
C GLY A 261 -6.62 -7.69 8.08
N GLY A 262 -7.14 -7.55 6.86
CA GLY A 262 -7.64 -8.69 6.07
C GLY A 262 -6.57 -9.76 5.81
N ALA A 263 -5.31 -9.34 5.53
CA ALA A 263 -4.21 -10.30 5.37
C ALA A 263 -3.87 -11.03 6.68
N GLN A 264 -3.94 -10.33 7.82
CA GLN A 264 -3.70 -10.93 9.13
C GLN A 264 -4.79 -11.93 9.50
N ASP A 265 -6.06 -11.57 9.28
CA ASP A 265 -7.20 -12.44 9.58
C ASP A 265 -7.19 -13.70 8.70
N LEU A 266 -6.92 -13.56 7.40
CA LEU A 266 -6.78 -14.73 6.51
C LEU A 266 -5.65 -15.66 6.97
N LEU A 267 -4.52 -15.09 7.41
CA LEU A 267 -3.42 -15.88 7.95
C LEU A 267 -3.84 -16.63 9.22
N THR A 268 -4.57 -15.94 10.13
CA THR A 268 -5.07 -16.52 11.38
C THR A 268 -6.07 -17.65 11.10
N LEU A 269 -6.86 -17.55 10.04
CA LEU A 269 -7.76 -18.58 9.55
C LEU A 269 -7.04 -19.75 8.83
N GLY A 270 -5.72 -19.74 8.75
CA GLY A 270 -4.94 -20.81 8.13
C GLY A 270 -4.84 -20.74 6.61
N VAL A 271 -5.31 -19.65 5.98
CA VAL A 271 -5.20 -19.47 4.53
C VAL A 271 -3.73 -19.37 4.13
N SER A 272 -3.33 -20.08 3.09
CA SER A 272 -1.96 -20.15 2.62
C SER A 272 -1.46 -18.80 2.07
N LEU A 273 -0.17 -18.53 2.20
CA LEU A 273 0.43 -17.28 1.71
C LEU A 273 0.18 -17.01 0.22
N PRO A 274 0.29 -18.01 -0.70
CA PRO A 274 -0.06 -17.80 -2.10
C PRO A 274 -1.52 -17.35 -2.30
N GLN A 275 -2.47 -17.94 -1.59
CA GLN A 275 -3.89 -17.57 -1.66
C GLN A 275 -4.13 -16.14 -1.17
N ILE A 276 -3.48 -15.74 -0.05
CA ILE A 276 -3.52 -14.36 0.47
C ILE A 276 -2.95 -13.39 -0.58
N MET A 277 -1.83 -13.76 -1.23
CA MET A 277 -1.21 -12.95 -2.28
C MET A 277 -2.14 -12.76 -3.49
N VAL A 278 -2.77 -13.82 -3.95
CA VAL A 278 -3.74 -13.77 -5.06
C VAL A 278 -4.91 -12.86 -4.70
N LYS A 279 -5.57 -13.12 -3.56
CA LYS A 279 -6.72 -12.30 -3.10
C LYS A 279 -6.35 -10.83 -2.98
N GLY A 280 -5.20 -10.49 -2.41
CA GLY A 280 -4.77 -9.11 -2.23
C GLY A 280 -4.09 -8.46 -3.45
N GLY A 281 -3.79 -9.22 -4.52
CA GLY A 281 -3.07 -8.71 -5.69
C GLY A 281 -1.64 -8.27 -5.37
N TRP A 282 -0.89 -9.10 -4.62
CA TRP A 282 0.52 -8.88 -4.33
C TRP A 282 1.41 -9.75 -5.22
N ALA A 283 2.29 -9.08 -5.97
CA ALA A 283 3.29 -9.76 -6.80
C ALA A 283 4.56 -10.15 -6.03
N LYS A 284 4.78 -9.58 -4.84
CA LYS A 284 6.00 -9.80 -4.04
C LYS A 284 5.65 -10.29 -2.64
N THR A 285 6.24 -11.40 -2.25
CA THR A 285 6.10 -12.04 -0.94
C THR A 285 6.50 -11.10 0.21
N ASP A 286 7.62 -10.35 0.06
CA ASP A 286 8.12 -9.43 1.09
C ASP A 286 7.09 -8.40 1.55
N THR A 287 6.16 -8.02 0.67
CA THR A 287 5.13 -7.05 1.03
C THR A 287 4.10 -7.66 1.97
N VAL A 288 3.69 -8.89 1.70
CA VAL A 288 2.72 -9.62 2.53
C VAL A 288 3.36 -10.02 3.85
N MET A 289 4.60 -10.54 3.80
CA MET A 289 5.35 -10.92 5.00
C MET A 289 5.43 -9.77 6.00
N ARG A 290 5.68 -8.53 5.55
CA ARG A 290 5.66 -7.36 6.43
C ARG A 290 4.31 -7.09 7.08
N TYR A 291 3.19 -7.43 6.42
CA TYR A 291 1.86 -7.24 6.99
C TYR A 291 1.53 -8.26 8.07
N ILE A 292 2.02 -9.49 7.89
CA ILE A 292 1.70 -10.63 8.75
C ILE A 292 2.80 -10.93 9.80
N GLU A 293 3.96 -10.25 9.76
CA GLU A 293 5.10 -10.51 10.68
C GLU A 293 4.74 -10.40 12.18
N ARG A 294 3.66 -9.65 12.50
CA ARG A 294 3.21 -9.42 13.86
C ARG A 294 2.06 -10.31 14.30
N VAL A 295 1.61 -11.20 13.42
CA VAL A 295 0.57 -12.16 13.77
C VAL A 295 1.19 -13.27 14.58
N HIS A 296 0.76 -13.39 15.84
CA HIS A 296 1.19 -14.50 16.69
C HIS A 296 0.61 -15.82 16.16
N ARG A 297 1.46 -16.83 15.99
CA ARG A 297 1.08 -18.16 15.56
C ARG A 297 1.61 -19.17 16.57
N PRO A 298 0.75 -19.73 17.42
CA PRO A 298 1.16 -20.79 18.37
C PRO A 298 1.83 -21.99 17.68
N SER A 299 1.42 -22.29 16.44
CA SER A 299 2.00 -23.39 15.65
C SER A 299 3.46 -23.16 15.21
N LEU A 300 3.99 -21.93 15.34
CA LEU A 300 5.40 -21.59 15.05
C LEU A 300 6.26 -21.55 16.32
N GLU A 301 5.68 -21.77 17.49
CA GLU A 301 6.44 -21.91 18.71
C GLU A 301 7.13 -23.28 18.70
N ILE A 302 8.44 -23.28 18.91
CA ILE A 302 9.20 -24.51 19.13
C ILE A 302 8.74 -25.04 20.49
N PRO A 303 8.13 -26.25 20.57
CA PRO A 303 7.71 -26.80 21.85
C PRO A 303 8.89 -26.94 22.78
N SER A 304 8.85 -26.31 23.94
CA SER A 304 9.92 -26.32 24.93
C SER A 304 10.19 -27.72 25.54
N SER A 305 9.39 -28.72 25.21
CA SER A 305 9.42 -30.03 25.86
C SER A 305 9.16 -31.25 24.97
N ARG A 306 9.35 -31.16 23.66
CA ARG A 306 9.38 -32.39 22.84
C ARG A 306 10.82 -32.78 22.58
N ARG A 307 11.26 -33.90 23.22
CA ARG A 307 12.39 -34.67 22.71
C ARG A 307 12.10 -35.00 21.25
N PHE A 308 13.03 -34.70 20.35
CA PHE A 308 12.95 -35.18 18.98
C PHE A 308 12.75 -36.71 19.04
N PRO A 309 11.90 -37.32 18.22
CA PRO A 309 11.79 -38.77 18.18
C PRO A 309 13.21 -39.33 17.94
N GLU A 310 13.65 -40.21 18.84
CA GLU A 310 14.92 -40.90 18.68
C GLU A 310 14.94 -41.58 17.31
N ASN A 311 16.03 -41.39 16.61
CA ASN A 311 16.25 -41.92 15.26
C ASN A 311 15.94 -43.44 15.25
N PRO A 312 14.96 -43.93 14.44
CA PRO A 312 14.58 -45.34 14.43
C PRO A 312 15.69 -46.30 13.96
N ALA A 313 16.89 -45.82 13.65
CA ALA A 313 18.04 -46.59 13.23
C ALA A 313 18.84 -47.25 14.40
N GLN A 314 18.42 -47.13 15.68
CA GLN A 314 19.11 -47.73 16.81
C GLN A 314 18.37 -48.90 17.47
N ILE A 315 17.27 -49.40 16.88
CA ILE A 315 16.58 -50.61 17.36
C ILE A 315 16.86 -51.70 16.35
N ASN A 316 18.05 -52.31 16.40
CA ASN A 316 18.31 -53.69 15.96
C ASN A 316 19.77 -54.06 16.18
N HIS A 317 20.19 -54.34 17.42
CA HIS A 317 21.35 -55.20 17.75
C HIS A 317 21.32 -55.54 19.24
N ARG A 318 20.32 -56.31 19.68
CA ARG A 318 20.43 -57.19 20.85
C ARG A 318 19.19 -58.12 20.77
N ASP A 319 19.43 -59.29 20.22
CA ASP A 319 18.79 -60.54 20.56
C ASP A 319 19.10 -61.60 19.49
N THR A 320 20.33 -62.08 19.46
CA THR A 320 20.66 -63.41 18.95
C THR A 320 21.81 -63.93 19.76
N ASN A 321 21.54 -64.50 20.92
CA ASN A 321 22.34 -65.53 21.53
C ASN A 321 21.61 -66.11 22.74
N THR A 322 20.80 -67.12 22.51
CA THR A 322 20.58 -68.19 23.47
C THR A 322 19.86 -69.34 22.76
N ILE A 323 20.57 -70.24 22.17
CA ILE A 323 20.25 -71.66 22.09
C ILE A 323 21.55 -72.43 22.07
N ARG A 324 21.98 -72.92 23.19
CA ARG A 324 22.43 -74.23 23.59
C ARG A 324 22.91 -74.19 25.02
#